data_1772c1fe9b3ed657e6810e1b58ba2c4d
#
_entry.id   1772c1fe9b3ed657e6810e1b58ba2c4d
#
_cell.length_a   1.000
_cell.length_b   1.000
_cell.length_c   1.000
_cell.angle_alpha   90.00
_cell.angle_beta   90.00
_cell.angle_gamma   90.00
#
_symmetry.space_group_name_H-M   'P 1'
#
loop_
_entity.id
_entity.type
_entity.pdbx_description
1 polymer ?
#
loop_
_entity_poly.entity_id
_entity_poly.type
_entity_poly.pdbx_seq_one_letter_code
_entity_poly.pdbx_strand_id
1 'polypeptide(L)'
;MEWLSAENIVAVGTAVIGVVASVVMVWYERRVPRRKRIGYRVQMDNPIGDDVRSGRANVRIGLFDADMEDATLVLLRVENDGSQSIDRDDYTGPSPHGLTAVFTDRTIRGVSVTQPTDIDHLMEHFTEQRGFGYESNRLRIPRVPLNPGDHFKLLVLLSGGDVGSDIRLRGGIRDGEVHPNRSATPDDTAPVFSLQARIFTGLLTLSVLALAGIVVFRDGNPIECEQGELTVIGSTAFEPVISTLAKQYEGKCAGAEIDVQTRGSESGVAELAALADRSKSRARSVIAFSDGPLGDRLGLKGKKVALSVFTLAVNDGIDLGPDGLSVQQVRDIYKGKYKRWGEVIPGAAKAVADLPIVLVSRSDTSGTRQVFQDRVLGGWEQTQSTSLDCRPPKGAATVVTRCELASTGDVLDKIAEQPGAIGYSELGVAAKHKGVTTVPLDGDRADVDEIERGDSAYPYRDIEYAYTYGIAPNDSLTAGFLAYLDKESSRQVIRTQGHLPCGTPVGLTLCR
;
A
#
# COMPACT_ATOMS: atom_id res chain seq x y z
N MET A 1 2.53 10.75 22.48
CA MET A 1 1.77 9.47 22.45
C MET A 1 1.23 9.25 21.04
N GLU A 2 2.14 9.12 20.06
CA GLU A 2 1.81 8.98 18.61
C GLU A 2 1.52 7.53 18.16
N TRP A 3 1.55 6.59 19.10
CA TRP A 3 1.28 5.17 18.80
C TRP A 3 -0.21 4.85 18.67
N LEU A 4 -1.09 5.78 19.00
CA LEU A 4 -2.55 5.62 18.94
C LEU A 4 -3.18 6.36 17.74
N SER A 5 -2.45 6.53 16.66
CA SER A 5 -3.08 7.00 15.41
C SER A 5 -4.11 5.96 14.95
N ALA A 6 -5.24 6.41 14.44
CA ALA A 6 -6.29 5.53 13.92
C ALA A 6 -5.75 4.52 12.88
N GLU A 7 -4.69 4.89 12.16
CA GLU A 7 -3.99 4.05 11.18
C GLU A 7 -3.29 2.86 11.83
N ASN A 8 -2.58 3.09 12.92
CA ASN A 8 -1.90 2.03 13.66
C ASN A 8 -2.88 1.10 14.36
N ILE A 9 -4.00 1.63 14.88
CA ILE A 9 -5.06 0.82 15.51
C ILE A 9 -5.72 -0.09 14.46
N VAL A 10 -6.03 0.43 13.26
CA VAL A 10 -6.63 -0.36 12.19
C VAL A 10 -5.65 -1.40 11.65
N ALA A 11 -4.37 -1.04 11.44
CA ALA A 11 -3.33 -1.97 10.99
C ALA A 11 -3.11 -3.10 12.00
N VAL A 12 -2.98 -2.79 13.29
CA VAL A 12 -2.82 -3.77 14.37
C VAL A 12 -4.10 -4.62 14.50
N GLY A 13 -5.28 -4.02 14.43
CA GLY A 13 -6.56 -4.73 14.49
C GLY A 13 -6.69 -5.75 13.34
N THR A 14 -6.34 -5.35 12.11
CA THR A 14 -6.37 -6.23 10.93
C THR A 14 -5.37 -7.37 11.04
N ALA A 15 -4.16 -7.08 11.51
CA ALA A 15 -3.12 -8.10 11.73
C ALA A 15 -3.57 -9.12 12.81
N VAL A 16 -4.14 -8.66 13.92
CA VAL A 16 -4.66 -9.52 15.00
C VAL A 16 -5.80 -10.41 14.48
N ILE A 17 -6.75 -9.86 13.73
CA ILE A 17 -7.85 -10.63 13.13
C ILE A 17 -7.30 -11.68 12.16
N GLY A 18 -6.32 -11.36 11.33
CA GLY A 18 -5.66 -12.29 10.41
C GLY A 18 -4.95 -13.44 11.14
N VAL A 19 -4.22 -13.13 12.21
CA VAL A 19 -3.56 -14.14 13.04
C VAL A 19 -4.56 -15.04 13.75
N VAL A 20 -5.61 -14.48 14.36
CA VAL A 20 -6.66 -15.24 15.04
C VAL A 20 -7.40 -16.14 14.05
N ALA A 21 -7.76 -15.65 12.87
CA ALA A 21 -8.40 -16.45 11.82
C ALA A 21 -7.51 -17.61 11.37
N SER A 22 -6.21 -17.38 11.18
CA SER A 22 -5.23 -18.40 10.80
C SER A 22 -5.07 -19.46 11.90
N VAL A 23 -4.96 -19.05 13.16
CA VAL A 23 -4.86 -19.97 14.32
C VAL A 23 -6.14 -20.80 14.46
N VAL A 24 -7.31 -20.19 14.32
CA VAL A 24 -8.61 -20.88 14.39
C VAL A 24 -8.73 -21.90 13.24
N MET A 25 -8.26 -21.56 12.03
CA MET A 25 -8.32 -22.46 10.88
C MET A 25 -7.39 -23.67 11.06
N VAL A 26 -6.15 -23.44 11.52
CA VAL A 26 -5.21 -24.52 11.85
C VAL A 26 -5.70 -25.38 13.03
N TRP A 27 -6.30 -24.76 14.04
CA TRP A 27 -6.89 -25.47 15.17
C TRP A 27 -8.12 -26.31 14.74
N TYR A 28 -8.96 -25.77 13.85
CA TYR A 28 -10.11 -26.47 13.28
C TYR A 28 -9.68 -27.64 12.41
N GLU A 29 -8.70 -27.47 11.50
CA GLU A 29 -8.13 -28.57 10.71
C GLU A 29 -7.52 -29.68 11.58
N ARG A 30 -6.91 -29.34 12.70
CA ARG A 30 -6.38 -30.32 13.66
C ARG A 30 -7.44 -31.02 14.50
N ARG A 31 -8.60 -30.39 14.73
CA ARG A 31 -9.68 -30.93 15.55
C ARG A 31 -10.75 -31.69 14.77
N VAL A 32 -10.92 -31.46 13.47
CA VAL A 32 -11.77 -32.32 12.64
C VAL A 32 -10.96 -33.56 12.31
N PRO A 33 -11.20 -34.69 13.02
CA PRO A 33 -10.45 -35.90 12.71
C PRO A 33 -10.84 -36.32 11.29
N ARG A 34 -9.88 -36.45 10.41
CA ARG A 34 -10.01 -37.14 9.14
C ARG A 34 -10.34 -38.59 9.47
N ARG A 35 -11.65 -38.91 9.58
CA ARG A 35 -12.14 -40.27 9.92
C ARG A 35 -12.77 -40.85 8.69
N LYS A 36 -12.51 -42.16 8.53
CA LYS A 36 -13.27 -43.02 7.64
C LYS A 36 -14.63 -43.28 8.28
N ARG A 37 -15.72 -43.06 7.54
CA ARG A 37 -17.08 -43.21 8.10
C ARG A 37 -17.99 -43.88 7.08
N ILE A 38 -18.70 -44.92 7.51
CA ILE A 38 -19.81 -45.46 6.75
C ILE A 38 -21.12 -45.09 7.46
N GLY A 39 -21.88 -44.24 6.77
CA GLY A 39 -23.23 -43.93 7.14
C GLY A 39 -24.22 -44.92 6.50
N TYR A 40 -25.24 -45.33 7.25
CA TYR A 40 -26.35 -46.10 6.67
C TYR A 40 -27.67 -45.51 7.07
N ARG A 41 -28.66 -45.61 6.19
CA ARG A 41 -30.05 -45.20 6.49
C ARG A 41 -31.05 -46.05 5.73
N VAL A 42 -32.21 -46.28 6.35
CA VAL A 42 -33.37 -46.83 5.73
C VAL A 42 -34.13 -45.69 5.03
N GLN A 43 -34.20 -45.73 3.71
CA GLN A 43 -34.89 -44.70 2.92
C GLN A 43 -36.38 -45.06 2.70
N MET A 44 -36.68 -46.34 2.66
CA MET A 44 -38.04 -46.85 2.50
C MET A 44 -38.16 -48.15 3.28
N ASP A 45 -39.28 -48.34 3.98
CA ASP A 45 -39.70 -49.58 4.59
C ASP A 45 -41.25 -49.63 4.46
N ASN A 46 -41.72 -50.26 3.38
CA ASN A 46 -43.13 -50.25 3.03
C ASN A 46 -43.65 -51.68 2.85
N PRO A 47 -44.89 -51.97 3.26
CA PRO A 47 -45.52 -53.25 3.00
C PRO A 47 -45.82 -53.38 1.49
N ILE A 48 -45.74 -54.64 1.02
CA ILE A 48 -46.15 -55.02 -0.31
C ILE A 48 -47.39 -55.89 -0.17
N GLY A 49 -48.50 -55.46 -0.74
CA GLY A 49 -49.77 -56.21 -0.68
C GLY A 49 -51.01 -55.35 -0.76
N ASP A 50 -52.16 -55.96 -0.89
CA ASP A 50 -53.44 -55.28 -0.99
C ASP A 50 -54.02 -55.04 0.40
N ASP A 51 -53.63 -53.99 1.10
CA ASP A 51 -54.40 -53.56 2.26
C ASP A 51 -55.34 -52.41 1.84
N VAL A 52 -56.58 -52.80 1.53
CA VAL A 52 -57.67 -51.91 1.12
C VAL A 52 -58.11 -50.93 2.21
N ARG A 53 -57.65 -51.09 3.46
CA ARG A 53 -58.18 -50.37 4.64
C ARG A 53 -57.39 -49.09 5.00
N SER A 54 -56.17 -48.85 4.45
CA SER A 54 -55.35 -47.74 4.94
C SER A 54 -55.21 -46.55 3.98
N GLY A 55 -55.78 -46.57 2.77
CA GLY A 55 -55.81 -45.43 1.87
C GLY A 55 -54.41 -44.92 1.40
N ARG A 56 -53.34 -45.69 1.63
CA ARG A 56 -51.99 -45.37 1.19
C ARG A 56 -51.68 -46.15 -0.09
N ALA A 57 -51.03 -45.49 -1.04
CA ALA A 57 -50.61 -46.10 -2.29
C ALA A 57 -49.58 -47.21 -2.04
N ASN A 58 -49.99 -48.45 -2.13
CA ASN A 58 -49.15 -49.64 -2.02
C ASN A 58 -48.53 -49.97 -3.38
N VAL A 59 -47.25 -50.34 -3.38
CA VAL A 59 -46.57 -50.83 -4.61
C VAL A 59 -47.05 -52.27 -4.87
N ARG A 60 -47.85 -52.45 -5.90
CA ARG A 60 -48.25 -53.80 -6.35
C ARG A 60 -47.07 -54.40 -7.15
N ILE A 61 -46.45 -55.43 -6.57
CA ILE A 61 -45.55 -56.33 -7.31
C ILE A 61 -46.33 -57.64 -7.45
N GLY A 62 -46.58 -58.07 -8.67
CA GLY A 62 -47.21 -59.35 -8.96
C GLY A 62 -46.27 -60.51 -8.58
N LEU A 63 -46.33 -60.94 -7.32
CA LEU A 63 -45.61 -62.11 -6.83
C LEU A 63 -46.55 -63.28 -6.83
N PHE A 64 -46.20 -64.32 -7.52
CA PHE A 64 -47.03 -65.54 -7.73
C PHE A 64 -46.87 -66.59 -6.62
N ASP A 65 -46.39 -66.24 -5.42
CA ASP A 65 -46.14 -67.18 -4.34
C ASP A 65 -47.06 -66.87 -3.16
N ALA A 66 -47.89 -67.87 -2.76
CA ALA A 66 -48.91 -67.75 -1.72
C ALA A 66 -48.31 -67.51 -0.31
N ASP A 67 -47.01 -67.68 -0.14
CA ASP A 67 -46.31 -67.56 1.16
C ASP A 67 -45.85 -66.16 1.50
N MET A 68 -46.31 -65.12 0.78
CA MET A 68 -45.79 -63.74 0.91
C MET A 68 -46.86 -62.72 1.35
N GLU A 69 -47.83 -63.11 2.13
CA GLU A 69 -48.89 -62.19 2.61
C GLU A 69 -48.34 -61.00 3.46
N ASP A 70 -47.18 -61.16 4.15
CA ASP A 70 -46.56 -60.18 5.02
C ASP A 70 -45.25 -59.64 4.43
N ALA A 71 -45.17 -59.49 3.10
CA ALA A 71 -43.93 -59.01 2.45
C ALA A 71 -43.72 -57.49 2.64
N THR A 72 -42.53 -57.12 2.95
CA THR A 72 -42.08 -55.72 3.03
C THR A 72 -40.89 -55.44 2.14
N LEU A 73 -40.82 -54.24 1.58
CA LEU A 73 -39.71 -53.79 0.75
C LEU A 73 -38.93 -52.69 1.45
N VAL A 74 -37.66 -52.95 1.68
CA VAL A 74 -36.73 -52.03 2.36
C VAL A 74 -35.71 -51.52 1.35
N LEU A 75 -35.52 -50.19 1.33
CA LEU A 75 -34.40 -49.56 0.61
C LEU A 75 -33.39 -49.06 1.65
N LEU A 76 -32.25 -49.77 1.74
CA LEU A 76 -31.15 -49.46 2.63
C LEU A 76 -30.04 -48.76 1.83
N ARG A 77 -29.74 -47.51 2.15
CA ARG A 77 -28.59 -46.77 1.61
C ARG A 77 -27.38 -46.95 2.50
N VAL A 78 -26.21 -47.18 1.89
CA VAL A 78 -24.90 -47.24 2.54
C VAL A 78 -23.98 -46.27 1.79
N GLU A 79 -23.32 -45.41 2.53
CA GLU A 79 -22.52 -44.33 1.93
C GLU A 79 -21.23 -44.05 2.73
N ASN A 80 -20.20 -43.60 2.07
CA ASN A 80 -19.03 -43.01 2.73
C ASN A 80 -19.35 -41.53 3.01
N ASP A 81 -19.81 -41.20 4.20
CA ASP A 81 -20.06 -39.82 4.67
C ASP A 81 -18.86 -39.23 5.42
N GLY A 82 -17.71 -39.91 5.35
CA GLY A 82 -16.41 -39.41 5.85
C GLY A 82 -15.62 -38.56 4.85
N SER A 83 -14.48 -38.13 5.30
CA SER A 83 -13.56 -37.29 4.47
C SER A 83 -12.39 -38.10 3.86
N GLN A 84 -12.32 -39.38 4.11
CA GLN A 84 -11.27 -40.29 3.59
C GLN A 84 -11.89 -41.42 2.81
N SER A 85 -11.18 -41.87 1.77
CA SER A 85 -11.54 -43.08 1.03
C SER A 85 -11.42 -44.32 1.91
N ILE A 86 -12.30 -45.25 1.68
CA ILE A 86 -12.36 -46.54 2.37
C ILE A 86 -11.95 -47.60 1.37
N ASP A 87 -10.87 -48.31 1.67
CA ASP A 87 -10.36 -49.42 0.87
C ASP A 87 -10.87 -50.78 1.39
N ARG A 88 -10.69 -51.83 0.58
CA ARG A 88 -11.07 -53.20 0.98
C ARG A 88 -10.42 -53.65 2.26
N ASP A 89 -9.17 -53.29 2.50
CA ASP A 89 -8.38 -53.68 3.68
C ASP A 89 -8.75 -52.90 4.93
N ASP A 90 -9.55 -51.87 4.80
CA ASP A 90 -10.03 -51.10 5.93
C ASP A 90 -11.17 -51.81 6.69
N TYR A 91 -11.88 -52.72 6.04
CA TYR A 91 -12.97 -53.48 6.67
C TYR A 91 -12.42 -54.49 7.68
N THR A 92 -12.84 -54.40 8.94
CA THR A 92 -12.42 -55.28 10.04
C THR A 92 -13.36 -56.45 10.26
N GLY A 93 -14.44 -56.57 9.49
CA GLY A 93 -15.40 -57.67 9.53
C GLY A 93 -14.82 -58.98 9.00
N PRO A 94 -15.53 -60.11 9.21
CA PRO A 94 -15.06 -61.42 8.78
C PRO A 94 -14.98 -61.51 7.25
N SER A 95 -13.93 -62.21 6.75
CA SER A 95 -13.77 -62.46 5.33
C SER A 95 -14.74 -63.53 4.85
N PRO A 96 -15.31 -63.46 3.61
CA PRO A 96 -14.99 -62.47 2.53
C PRO A 96 -15.82 -61.21 2.58
N HIS A 97 -16.83 -61.08 3.41
CA HIS A 97 -17.64 -59.87 3.49
C HIS A 97 -17.10 -58.85 4.50
N GLY A 98 -17.48 -57.57 4.37
CA GLY A 98 -17.06 -56.48 5.25
C GLY A 98 -18.11 -56.05 6.28
N LEU A 99 -19.34 -55.98 5.87
CA LEU A 99 -20.46 -55.52 6.68
C LEU A 99 -21.61 -56.54 6.65
N THR A 100 -22.49 -56.52 7.68
CA THR A 100 -23.69 -57.36 7.78
C THR A 100 -24.88 -56.48 8.17
N ALA A 101 -25.88 -56.40 7.35
CA ALA A 101 -27.15 -55.82 7.71
C ALA A 101 -28.04 -56.89 8.38
N VAL A 102 -28.55 -56.56 9.55
CA VAL A 102 -29.41 -57.45 10.34
C VAL A 102 -30.81 -56.84 10.40
N PHE A 103 -31.82 -57.65 9.96
CA PHE A 103 -33.23 -57.26 9.94
C PHE A 103 -33.93 -58.00 11.09
N THR A 104 -34.30 -57.26 12.14
CA THR A 104 -34.91 -57.87 13.31
C THR A 104 -36.29 -58.41 12.98
N ASP A 105 -36.56 -59.62 13.39
CA ASP A 105 -37.89 -60.33 13.26
C ASP A 105 -38.40 -60.48 11.82
N ARG A 106 -37.52 -60.27 10.78
CA ARG A 106 -37.86 -60.41 9.36
C ARG A 106 -36.90 -61.32 8.64
N THR A 107 -37.38 -62.08 7.68
CA THR A 107 -36.57 -62.99 6.86
C THR A 107 -36.36 -62.41 5.44
N ILE A 108 -35.12 -62.42 4.94
CA ILE A 108 -34.77 -61.93 3.61
C ILE A 108 -35.23 -62.97 2.57
N ARG A 109 -35.96 -62.52 1.56
CA ARG A 109 -36.42 -63.29 0.41
C ARG A 109 -35.69 -62.96 -0.89
N GLY A 110 -35.13 -61.75 -0.97
CA GLY A 110 -34.37 -61.32 -2.10
C GLY A 110 -33.65 -60.02 -1.87
N VAL A 111 -32.60 -59.77 -2.60
CA VAL A 111 -31.83 -58.54 -2.53
C VAL A 111 -31.39 -58.09 -3.91
N SER A 112 -31.45 -56.81 -4.20
CA SER A 112 -30.93 -56.20 -5.40
C SER A 112 -30.12 -54.95 -5.04
N VAL A 113 -28.98 -54.77 -5.72
CA VAL A 113 -28.20 -53.54 -5.61
C VAL A 113 -28.75 -52.52 -6.62
N THR A 114 -28.99 -51.31 -6.17
CA THR A 114 -29.59 -50.26 -7.01
C THR A 114 -28.92 -48.94 -6.75
N GLN A 115 -28.94 -48.07 -7.73
CA GLN A 115 -28.45 -46.68 -7.67
C GLN A 115 -27.08 -46.52 -6.99
N PRO A 116 -26.03 -47.23 -7.44
CA PRO A 116 -24.67 -46.93 -7.01
C PRO A 116 -24.20 -45.62 -7.63
N THR A 117 -23.31 -44.88 -6.95
CA THR A 117 -22.74 -43.66 -7.46
C THR A 117 -21.98 -43.89 -8.76
N ASP A 118 -21.23 -44.96 -8.85
CA ASP A 118 -20.53 -45.45 -10.03
C ASP A 118 -20.90 -46.91 -10.29
N ILE A 119 -21.64 -47.13 -11.39
CA ILE A 119 -22.16 -48.46 -11.76
C ILE A 119 -21.02 -49.40 -12.11
N ASP A 120 -20.08 -48.94 -12.96
CA ASP A 120 -19.02 -49.78 -13.47
C ASP A 120 -18.04 -50.21 -12.37
N HIS A 121 -17.69 -49.31 -11.49
CA HIS A 121 -16.75 -49.56 -10.40
C HIS A 121 -17.36 -50.32 -9.21
N LEU A 122 -18.55 -49.95 -8.73
CA LEU A 122 -19.11 -50.52 -7.51
C LEU A 122 -19.78 -51.86 -7.72
N MET A 123 -20.46 -52.09 -8.88
CA MET A 123 -21.22 -53.31 -9.10
C MET A 123 -20.35 -54.57 -9.21
N GLU A 124 -19.12 -54.49 -9.66
CA GLU A 124 -18.18 -55.61 -9.70
C GLU A 124 -17.90 -56.27 -8.35
N HIS A 125 -18.18 -55.56 -7.25
CA HIS A 125 -17.92 -56.01 -5.90
C HIS A 125 -19.07 -56.87 -5.36
N PHE A 126 -20.30 -56.81 -5.92
CA PHE A 126 -21.47 -57.50 -5.42
C PHE A 126 -21.61 -58.90 -6.04
N THR A 127 -20.67 -59.78 -5.75
CA THR A 127 -20.68 -61.18 -6.20
C THR A 127 -20.65 -62.13 -5.00
N GLU A 128 -21.19 -63.34 -5.17
CA GLU A 128 -21.13 -64.35 -4.13
C GLU A 128 -19.70 -64.70 -3.70
N GLN A 129 -18.77 -64.72 -4.66
CA GLN A 129 -17.34 -64.95 -4.45
C GLN A 129 -16.69 -63.90 -3.54
N ARG A 130 -17.20 -62.68 -3.59
CA ARG A 130 -16.79 -61.59 -2.71
C ARG A 130 -17.59 -61.47 -1.43
N GLY A 131 -18.47 -62.45 -1.17
CA GLY A 131 -19.24 -62.56 0.06
C GLY A 131 -20.59 -61.82 0.05
N PHE A 132 -21.09 -61.40 -1.14
CA PHE A 132 -22.44 -60.86 -1.24
C PHE A 132 -23.47 -62.00 -1.17
N GLY A 133 -24.46 -61.88 -0.30
CA GLY A 133 -25.50 -62.87 -0.15
C GLY A 133 -26.25 -62.69 1.16
N TYR A 134 -27.30 -63.49 1.34
CA TYR A 134 -28.09 -63.38 2.55
C TYR A 134 -28.43 -64.79 3.11
N GLU A 135 -28.66 -64.82 4.42
CA GLU A 135 -29.06 -66.02 5.13
C GLU A 135 -30.01 -65.63 6.25
N SER A 136 -31.25 -66.18 6.19
CA SER A 136 -32.30 -65.84 7.17
C SER A 136 -32.52 -64.30 7.23
N ASN A 137 -32.18 -63.68 8.34
CA ASN A 137 -32.36 -62.26 8.60
C ASN A 137 -31.08 -61.42 8.44
N ARG A 138 -30.03 -62.00 7.87
CA ARG A 138 -28.70 -61.36 7.75
C ARG A 138 -28.31 -61.21 6.29
N LEU A 139 -28.03 -59.96 5.87
CA LEU A 139 -27.50 -59.65 4.56
C LEU A 139 -26.01 -59.35 4.68
N ARG A 140 -25.20 -60.18 4.03
CA ARG A 140 -23.74 -60.00 3.94
C ARG A 140 -23.45 -59.01 2.83
N ILE A 141 -22.69 -57.95 3.14
CA ILE A 141 -22.28 -56.89 2.19
C ILE A 141 -20.78 -57.04 1.99
N PRO A 142 -20.27 -57.10 0.75
CA PRO A 142 -18.86 -57.26 0.46
C PRO A 142 -18.03 -56.06 0.94
N ARG A 143 -16.70 -56.19 0.89
CA ARG A 143 -15.77 -55.13 1.15
C ARG A 143 -15.70 -54.20 -0.08
N VAL A 144 -16.59 -53.23 -0.14
CA VAL A 144 -16.75 -52.32 -1.26
C VAL A 144 -15.87 -51.08 -1.03
N PRO A 145 -14.88 -50.77 -1.89
CA PRO A 145 -14.14 -49.52 -1.76
C PRO A 145 -15.07 -48.32 -2.07
N LEU A 146 -15.01 -47.29 -1.23
CA LEU A 146 -15.88 -46.12 -1.33
C LEU A 146 -15.06 -44.84 -1.16
N ASN A 147 -15.04 -43.98 -2.18
CA ASN A 147 -14.54 -42.64 -2.05
C ASN A 147 -15.51 -41.76 -1.23
N PRO A 148 -15.06 -40.61 -0.69
CA PRO A 148 -15.96 -39.67 -0.03
C PRO A 148 -17.13 -39.27 -0.92
N GLY A 149 -18.35 -39.53 -0.42
CA GLY A 149 -19.60 -39.27 -1.16
C GLY A 149 -20.14 -40.46 -1.98
N ASP A 150 -19.32 -41.53 -2.18
CA ASP A 150 -19.80 -42.74 -2.86
C ASP A 150 -20.84 -43.46 -2.02
N HIS A 151 -21.85 -43.99 -2.71
CA HIS A 151 -22.91 -44.73 -2.08
C HIS A 151 -23.46 -45.84 -3.00
N PHE A 152 -24.14 -46.78 -2.39
CA PHE A 152 -24.99 -47.76 -3.06
C PHE A 152 -26.27 -47.98 -2.24
N LYS A 153 -27.32 -48.47 -2.88
CA LYS A 153 -28.58 -48.79 -2.24
C LYS A 153 -28.88 -50.28 -2.41
N LEU A 154 -29.39 -50.88 -1.36
CA LEU A 154 -29.83 -52.28 -1.34
C LEU A 154 -31.33 -52.31 -1.23
N LEU A 155 -31.99 -52.81 -2.25
CA LEU A 155 -33.42 -53.08 -2.25
C LEU A 155 -33.61 -54.50 -1.72
N VAL A 156 -34.21 -54.63 -0.53
CA VAL A 156 -34.35 -55.91 0.17
C VAL A 156 -35.81 -56.26 0.32
N LEU A 157 -36.16 -57.43 -0.20
CA LEU A 157 -37.49 -58.03 -0.02
C LEU A 157 -37.47 -58.89 1.25
N LEU A 158 -38.39 -58.62 2.15
CA LEU A 158 -38.47 -59.23 3.45
C LEU A 158 -39.87 -59.88 3.65
N SER A 159 -39.93 -60.94 4.46
CA SER A 159 -41.17 -61.50 4.93
C SER A 159 -41.17 -61.64 6.45
N GLY A 160 -42.37 -61.58 7.07
CA GLY A 160 -42.58 -61.59 8.52
C GLY A 160 -42.21 -60.28 9.21
N GLY A 161 -42.71 -60.08 10.41
CA GLY A 161 -42.44 -58.90 11.21
C GLY A 161 -43.10 -57.61 10.74
N ASP A 162 -43.02 -56.58 11.58
CA ASP A 162 -43.67 -55.28 11.31
C ASP A 162 -42.77 -54.30 10.54
N VAL A 163 -43.39 -53.43 9.75
CA VAL A 163 -42.74 -52.28 9.14
C VAL A 163 -42.15 -51.38 10.23
N GLY A 164 -40.91 -50.93 10.01
CA GLY A 164 -40.21 -50.11 10.99
C GLY A 164 -39.44 -50.91 12.05
N SER A 165 -39.45 -52.26 11.98
CA SER A 165 -38.58 -53.08 12.83
C SER A 165 -37.11 -52.70 12.66
N ASP A 166 -36.34 -52.82 13.76
CA ASP A 166 -34.95 -52.37 13.82
C ASP A 166 -34.05 -52.99 12.73
N ILE A 167 -33.35 -52.15 11.96
CA ILE A 167 -32.41 -52.56 10.94
C ILE A 167 -31.05 -51.99 11.33
N ARG A 168 -30.07 -52.89 11.58
CA ARG A 168 -28.73 -52.50 12.00
C ARG A 168 -27.66 -52.98 11.06
N LEU A 169 -26.79 -52.09 10.67
CA LEU A 169 -25.56 -52.43 9.93
C LEU A 169 -24.44 -52.70 10.95
N ARG A 170 -23.92 -53.93 10.93
CA ARG A 170 -22.82 -54.40 11.80
C ARG A 170 -21.57 -54.57 10.98
N GLY A 171 -20.42 -54.25 11.56
CA GLY A 171 -19.09 -54.34 10.99
C GLY A 171 -18.24 -53.23 11.53
N GLY A 172 -16.95 -53.20 11.16
CA GLY A 172 -16.03 -52.16 11.59
C GLY A 172 -15.13 -51.71 10.44
N ILE A 173 -14.59 -50.56 10.62
CA ILE A 173 -13.61 -49.98 9.71
C ILE A 173 -12.41 -49.52 10.52
N ARG A 174 -11.19 -49.78 10.03
CA ARG A 174 -9.95 -49.35 10.64
C ARG A 174 -9.90 -47.81 10.65
N ASP A 175 -9.63 -47.24 11.81
CA ASP A 175 -9.57 -45.78 12.05
C ASP A 175 -10.88 -45.03 11.68
N GLY A 176 -12.02 -45.78 11.76
CA GLY A 176 -13.32 -45.24 11.38
C GLY A 176 -14.48 -45.83 12.17
N GLU A 177 -15.68 -45.46 11.76
CA GLU A 177 -16.94 -45.91 12.40
C GLU A 177 -18.01 -46.24 11.37
N VAL A 178 -18.90 -47.18 11.75
CA VAL A 178 -20.17 -47.48 11.04
C VAL A 178 -21.31 -46.93 11.87
N HIS A 179 -22.11 -46.02 11.35
CA HIS A 179 -23.13 -45.33 12.15
C HIS A 179 -24.43 -45.09 11.35
N PRO A 180 -25.57 -45.01 12.06
CA PRO A 180 -26.82 -44.64 11.40
C PRO A 180 -26.78 -43.17 10.99
N ASN A 181 -27.02 -42.91 9.71
CA ASN A 181 -27.13 -41.56 9.20
C ASN A 181 -28.55 -41.04 9.32
N ARG A 182 -28.76 -39.94 10.06
CA ARG A 182 -30.08 -39.35 10.32
C ARG A 182 -30.38 -38.15 9.40
N SER A 183 -29.67 -37.98 8.33
CA SER A 183 -29.90 -36.89 7.37
C SER A 183 -31.30 -36.97 6.77
N ALA A 184 -32.08 -35.92 6.85
CA ALA A 184 -33.48 -35.85 6.43
C ALA A 184 -33.65 -35.71 4.90
N THR A 185 -32.61 -35.39 4.16
CA THR A 185 -32.66 -35.12 2.71
C THR A 185 -32.05 -36.26 1.92
N PRO A 186 -32.82 -36.95 1.07
CA PRO A 186 -32.39 -38.18 0.42
C PRO A 186 -31.26 -38.06 -0.59
N ASP A 187 -31.13 -36.96 -1.29
CA ASP A 187 -30.21 -36.83 -2.44
C ASP A 187 -29.44 -35.47 -2.50
N ASP A 188 -29.41 -34.68 -1.42
CA ASP A 188 -28.64 -33.45 -1.41
C ASP A 188 -27.14 -33.76 -1.27
N THR A 189 -26.41 -33.38 -2.28
CA THR A 189 -24.95 -33.22 -2.15
C THR A 189 -24.65 -32.30 -0.96
N ALA A 190 -23.77 -32.74 -0.08
CA ALA A 190 -23.36 -31.93 1.05
C ALA A 190 -22.97 -30.53 0.57
N PRO A 191 -23.49 -29.46 1.17
CA PRO A 191 -23.14 -28.10 0.71
C PRO A 191 -21.64 -27.94 0.73
N VAL A 192 -21.07 -27.45 -0.38
CA VAL A 192 -19.64 -27.29 -0.62
C VAL A 192 -18.96 -26.49 0.53
N PHE A 193 -19.74 -25.71 1.26
CA PHE A 193 -19.29 -24.98 2.46
C PHE A 193 -20.15 -25.32 3.67
N SER A 194 -19.50 -25.72 4.76
CA SER A 194 -20.17 -25.88 6.06
C SER A 194 -20.78 -24.56 6.52
N LEU A 195 -21.81 -24.62 7.38
CA LEU A 195 -22.44 -23.44 7.96
C LEU A 195 -21.39 -22.50 8.60
N GLN A 196 -20.38 -23.08 9.23
CA GLN A 196 -19.28 -22.35 9.86
C GLN A 196 -18.40 -21.64 8.80
N ALA A 197 -18.09 -22.30 7.68
CA ALA A 197 -17.36 -21.69 6.58
C ALA A 197 -18.15 -20.52 5.96
N ARG A 198 -19.47 -20.62 5.85
CA ARG A 198 -20.34 -19.52 5.37
C ARG A 198 -20.33 -18.32 6.32
N ILE A 199 -20.37 -18.57 7.64
CA ILE A 199 -20.29 -17.51 8.66
C ILE A 199 -18.91 -16.83 8.59
N PHE A 200 -17.83 -17.61 8.48
CA PHE A 200 -16.46 -17.07 8.36
C PHE A 200 -16.27 -16.24 7.10
N THR A 201 -16.73 -16.74 5.95
CA THR A 201 -16.67 -16.00 4.68
C THR A 201 -17.50 -14.72 4.76
N GLY A 202 -18.68 -14.77 5.39
CA GLY A 202 -19.53 -13.59 5.61
C GLY A 202 -18.85 -12.54 6.49
N LEU A 203 -18.21 -12.95 7.60
CA LEU A 203 -17.45 -12.04 8.48
C LEU A 203 -16.24 -11.43 7.78
N LEU A 204 -15.49 -12.22 7.00
CA LEU A 204 -14.36 -11.73 6.22
C LEU A 204 -14.81 -10.73 5.16
N THR A 205 -15.89 -11.03 4.43
CA THR A 205 -16.45 -10.11 3.43
C THR A 205 -16.94 -8.82 4.08
N LEU A 206 -17.61 -8.91 5.24
CA LEU A 206 -18.04 -7.74 5.99
C LEU A 206 -16.86 -6.88 6.47
N SER A 207 -15.80 -7.53 6.94
CA SER A 207 -14.57 -6.84 7.37
C SER A 207 -13.88 -6.13 6.19
N VAL A 208 -13.80 -6.78 5.02
CA VAL A 208 -13.24 -6.16 3.80
C VAL A 208 -14.11 -4.99 3.32
N LEU A 209 -15.43 -5.13 3.36
CA LEU A 209 -16.35 -4.04 3.00
C LEU A 209 -16.29 -2.89 4.01
N ALA A 210 -16.15 -3.18 5.31
CA ALA A 210 -15.95 -2.15 6.33
C ALA A 210 -14.62 -1.41 6.14
N LEU A 211 -13.52 -2.12 5.85
CA LEU A 211 -12.22 -1.53 5.53
C LEU A 211 -12.27 -0.73 4.23
N ALA A 212 -12.91 -1.24 3.18
CA ALA A 212 -13.12 -0.51 1.94
C ALA A 212 -14.01 0.73 2.17
N GLY A 213 -15.04 0.62 3.00
CA GLY A 213 -15.84 1.75 3.45
C GLY A 213 -15.00 2.79 4.19
N ILE A 214 -14.19 2.37 5.16
CA ILE A 214 -13.27 3.28 5.88
C ILE A 214 -12.28 3.95 4.90
N VAL A 215 -11.77 3.24 3.90
CA VAL A 215 -10.84 3.80 2.89
C VAL A 215 -11.57 4.74 1.93
N VAL A 216 -12.78 4.41 1.49
CA VAL A 216 -13.55 5.22 0.52
C VAL A 216 -14.25 6.40 1.19
N PHE A 217 -14.75 6.23 2.43
CA PHE A 217 -15.35 7.31 3.23
C PHE A 217 -14.34 8.01 4.14
N ARG A 218 -13.10 7.55 4.20
CA ARG A 218 -11.96 8.34 4.56
C ARG A 218 -11.68 9.25 3.35
N ASP A 219 -12.55 10.20 3.11
CA ASP A 219 -12.09 11.48 2.58
C ASP A 219 -10.89 11.81 3.44
N GLY A 220 -9.70 11.86 2.78
CA GLY A 220 -8.47 12.07 3.52
C GLY A 220 -8.76 13.15 4.53
N ASN A 221 -8.51 12.88 5.82
CA ASN A 221 -8.84 13.82 6.90
C ASN A 221 -8.69 15.18 6.31
N PRO A 222 -9.72 16.03 6.29
CA PRO A 222 -9.53 17.37 5.80
C PRO A 222 -8.26 17.81 6.49
N ILE A 223 -7.24 18.16 5.74
CA ILE A 223 -6.07 18.85 6.24
C ILE A 223 -6.67 19.73 7.30
N GLU A 224 -6.22 19.61 8.57
CA GLU A 224 -6.81 20.43 9.61
C GLU A 224 -6.86 21.83 9.03
N CYS A 225 -8.00 22.15 8.41
CA CYS A 225 -8.17 23.35 7.63
C CYS A 225 -8.38 24.47 8.60
N GLU A 226 -7.30 25.17 8.89
CA GLU A 226 -7.37 26.37 9.69
C GLU A 226 -7.75 27.57 8.82
N GLN A 227 -8.57 28.44 9.35
CA GLN A 227 -9.04 29.65 8.67
C GLN A 227 -8.27 30.88 9.14
N GLY A 228 -8.28 31.93 8.37
CA GLY A 228 -7.67 33.21 8.70
C GLY A 228 -6.69 33.70 7.64
N GLU A 229 -5.88 34.69 8.03
CA GLU A 229 -4.87 35.31 7.19
C GLU A 229 -3.48 34.87 7.63
N LEU A 230 -2.64 34.51 6.65
CA LEU A 230 -1.23 34.16 6.83
C LEU A 230 -0.40 34.93 5.81
N THR A 231 0.61 35.66 6.27
CA THR A 231 1.59 36.27 5.37
C THR A 231 2.86 35.40 5.36
N VAL A 232 3.32 35.04 4.15
CA VAL A 232 4.57 34.32 3.94
C VAL A 232 5.57 35.26 3.30
N ILE A 233 6.73 35.45 3.97
CA ILE A 233 7.82 36.34 3.55
C ILE A 233 9.13 35.56 3.43
N GLY A 234 10.17 36.20 2.89
CA GLY A 234 11.54 35.66 2.94
C GLY A 234 12.09 35.20 1.59
N SER A 235 12.60 33.96 1.51
CA SER A 235 13.34 33.45 0.37
C SER A 235 12.61 33.56 -0.96
N THR A 236 13.23 34.19 -1.95
CA THR A 236 12.75 34.22 -3.34
C THR A 236 13.14 32.96 -4.12
N ALA A 237 14.09 32.19 -3.63
CA ALA A 237 14.48 30.91 -4.22
C ALA A 237 13.43 29.82 -3.94
N PHE A 238 12.83 29.85 -2.77
CA PHE A 238 11.79 28.90 -2.35
C PHE A 238 10.34 29.36 -2.67
N GLU A 239 10.20 30.58 -3.22
CA GLU A 239 8.89 31.17 -3.59
C GLU A 239 8.04 30.27 -4.50
N PRO A 240 8.55 29.62 -5.57
CA PRO A 240 7.74 28.76 -6.44
C PRO A 240 7.10 27.60 -5.70
N VAL A 241 7.81 27.02 -4.73
CA VAL A 241 7.30 25.96 -3.84
C VAL A 241 6.16 26.50 -2.99
N ILE A 242 6.42 27.61 -2.27
CA ILE A 242 5.45 28.20 -1.34
C ILE A 242 4.20 28.66 -2.07
N SER A 243 4.35 29.37 -3.20
CA SER A 243 3.22 29.85 -3.99
C SER A 243 2.33 28.71 -4.49
N THR A 244 2.96 27.57 -4.88
CA THR A 244 2.21 26.37 -5.28
C THR A 244 1.45 25.78 -4.10
N LEU A 245 2.12 25.62 -2.94
CA LEU A 245 1.55 25.02 -1.74
C LEU A 245 0.47 25.92 -1.12
N ALA A 246 0.65 27.24 -1.11
CA ALA A 246 -0.34 28.19 -0.66
C ALA A 246 -1.64 28.07 -1.46
N LYS A 247 -1.56 28.12 -2.80
CA LYS A 247 -2.72 27.93 -3.69
C LYS A 247 -3.40 26.58 -3.49
N GLN A 248 -2.63 25.52 -3.28
CA GLN A 248 -3.19 24.18 -3.03
C GLN A 248 -3.89 24.10 -1.67
N TYR A 249 -3.35 24.75 -0.64
CA TYR A 249 -3.96 24.82 0.68
C TYR A 249 -5.28 25.62 0.65
N GLU A 250 -5.25 26.82 0.07
CA GLU A 250 -6.44 27.66 -0.11
C GLU A 250 -7.55 26.95 -0.91
N GLY A 251 -7.17 26.24 -1.98
CA GLY A 251 -8.11 25.47 -2.79
C GLY A 251 -8.78 24.31 -2.06
N LYS A 252 -8.16 23.81 -0.99
CA LYS A 252 -8.69 22.72 -0.16
C LYS A 252 -9.38 23.22 1.10
N CYS A 253 -8.98 24.38 1.62
CA CYS A 253 -9.35 24.92 2.92
C CYS A 253 -10.09 26.25 2.74
N ALA A 254 -11.41 26.20 2.69
CA ALA A 254 -12.24 27.40 2.58
C ALA A 254 -12.02 28.32 3.80
N GLY A 255 -11.75 29.59 3.54
CA GLY A 255 -11.48 30.62 4.57
C GLY A 255 -10.01 30.74 4.99
N ALA A 256 -9.09 30.06 4.32
CA ALA A 256 -7.66 30.32 4.42
C ALA A 256 -7.24 31.32 3.34
N GLU A 257 -6.52 32.37 3.73
CA GLU A 257 -5.93 33.38 2.84
C GLU A 257 -4.43 33.45 3.12
N ILE A 258 -3.60 33.11 2.10
CA ILE A 258 -2.15 33.05 2.23
C ILE A 258 -1.50 34.01 1.26
N ASP A 259 -0.99 35.12 1.76
CA ASP A 259 -0.33 36.15 0.98
C ASP A 259 1.20 35.89 0.95
N VAL A 260 1.76 35.70 -0.24
CA VAL A 260 3.20 35.40 -0.44
C VAL A 260 3.92 36.63 -0.93
N GLN A 261 4.82 37.18 -0.09
CA GLN A 261 5.59 38.41 -0.34
C GLN A 261 7.09 38.19 -0.13
N THR A 262 7.75 37.51 -1.04
CA THR A 262 9.18 37.19 -0.91
C THR A 262 10.08 38.37 -1.31
N ARG A 263 11.09 38.68 -0.48
CA ARG A 263 12.06 39.78 -0.71
C ARG A 263 13.51 39.44 -0.32
N GLY A 264 13.77 38.20 -0.02
CA GLY A 264 15.05 37.68 0.45
C GLY A 264 15.01 37.16 1.88
N SER A 265 15.85 36.18 2.17
CA SER A 265 15.82 35.39 3.40
C SER A 265 16.07 36.26 4.64
N GLU A 266 17.16 37.03 4.65
CA GLU A 266 17.52 37.87 5.80
C GLU A 266 16.50 39.01 6.03
N SER A 267 16.07 39.66 4.94
CA SER A 267 15.07 40.73 5.03
C SER A 267 13.75 40.22 5.59
N GLY A 268 13.28 39.03 5.16
CA GLY A 268 12.06 38.43 5.68
C GLY A 268 12.14 38.08 7.17
N VAL A 269 13.22 37.42 7.59
CA VAL A 269 13.40 37.09 9.00
C VAL A 269 13.61 38.34 9.88
N ALA A 270 14.28 39.37 9.35
CA ALA A 270 14.41 40.66 10.04
C ALA A 270 13.04 41.38 10.16
N GLU A 271 12.21 41.33 9.12
CA GLU A 271 10.85 41.88 9.12
C GLU A 271 9.96 41.17 10.15
N LEU A 272 10.01 39.82 10.22
CA LEU A 272 9.32 39.02 11.22
C LEU A 272 9.75 39.41 12.65
N ALA A 273 11.04 39.55 12.89
CA ALA A 273 11.57 39.98 14.19
C ALA A 273 11.09 41.38 14.57
N ALA A 274 11.18 42.34 13.64
CA ALA A 274 10.71 43.70 13.88
C ALA A 274 9.20 43.78 14.08
N LEU A 275 8.42 42.91 13.42
CA LEU A 275 6.99 42.79 13.63
C LEU A 275 6.69 42.22 15.01
N ALA A 276 7.45 41.23 15.47
CA ALA A 276 7.30 40.65 16.80
C ALA A 276 7.52 41.66 17.94
N ASP A 277 8.48 42.57 17.76
CA ASP A 277 8.72 43.62 18.71
C ASP A 277 7.55 44.63 18.78
N ARG A 278 6.90 44.88 17.62
CA ARG A 278 5.76 45.82 17.51
C ARG A 278 4.43 45.21 17.89
N SER A 279 4.18 43.98 17.45
CA SER A 279 2.89 43.27 17.63
C SER A 279 3.08 41.76 17.62
N LYS A 280 3.14 41.15 18.79
CA LYS A 280 3.26 39.69 18.94
C LYS A 280 2.11 38.92 18.28
N SER A 281 0.90 39.49 18.29
CA SER A 281 -0.27 38.85 17.67
C SER A 281 -0.14 38.78 16.16
N ARG A 282 0.25 39.88 15.51
CA ARG A 282 0.48 39.90 14.05
C ARG A 282 1.65 39.03 13.63
N ALA A 283 2.73 38.99 14.41
CA ALA A 283 3.90 38.17 14.11
C ALA A 283 3.58 36.67 14.13
N ARG A 284 2.52 36.23 14.84
CA ARG A 284 2.07 34.83 14.86
C ARG A 284 1.36 34.41 13.56
N SER A 285 0.89 35.37 12.76
CA SER A 285 0.31 35.12 11.44
C SER A 285 1.31 35.36 10.30
N VAL A 286 2.62 35.23 10.60
CA VAL A 286 3.68 35.38 9.60
C VAL A 286 4.64 34.20 9.68
N ILE A 287 5.01 33.69 8.49
CA ILE A 287 6.11 32.71 8.33
C ILE A 287 7.19 33.36 7.46
N ALA A 288 8.43 33.34 7.92
CA ALA A 288 9.57 33.78 7.12
C ALA A 288 10.42 32.57 6.65
N PHE A 289 10.55 32.38 5.35
CA PHE A 289 11.40 31.34 4.80
C PHE A 289 12.82 31.83 4.55
N SER A 290 13.81 30.96 4.78
CA SER A 290 15.24 31.29 4.64
C SER A 290 16.06 30.16 4.12
N ASP A 291 16.84 30.44 3.05
CA ASP A 291 17.91 29.57 2.55
C ASP A 291 19.07 29.63 3.57
N GLY A 292 19.22 28.59 4.34
CA GLY A 292 20.21 28.52 5.41
C GLY A 292 19.77 29.09 6.76
N PRO A 293 20.53 28.78 7.83
CA PRO A 293 20.23 29.22 9.19
C PRO A 293 20.59 30.70 9.38
N LEU A 294 19.65 31.47 9.91
CA LEU A 294 19.88 32.87 10.29
C LEU A 294 19.95 32.98 11.81
N GLY A 295 20.99 32.51 12.42
CA GLY A 295 21.32 32.66 13.84
C GLY A 295 20.14 32.72 14.83
N ASP A 296 20.38 32.48 16.11
CA ASP A 296 19.34 32.59 17.14
C ASP A 296 18.90 34.04 17.32
N ARG A 297 17.70 34.37 16.83
CA ARG A 297 17.05 35.65 17.11
C ARG A 297 16.00 35.42 18.22
N LEU A 298 16.00 36.29 19.22
CA LEU A 298 15.13 36.19 20.37
C LEU A 298 13.66 36.02 19.98
N GLY A 299 13.07 34.89 20.41
CA GLY A 299 11.65 34.58 20.20
C GLY A 299 11.30 33.95 18.84
N LEU A 300 12.21 33.85 17.89
CA LEU A 300 11.96 33.13 16.64
C LEU A 300 12.28 31.63 16.80
N LYS A 301 11.49 30.81 16.11
CA LYS A 301 11.66 29.36 16.02
C LYS A 301 11.76 28.94 14.56
N GLY A 302 12.87 28.31 14.20
CA GLY A 302 13.11 27.78 12.87
C GLY A 302 12.73 26.30 12.76
N LYS A 303 11.87 25.94 11.80
CA LYS A 303 11.57 24.57 11.43
C LYS A 303 12.29 24.26 10.13
N LYS A 304 13.03 23.14 10.07
CA LYS A 304 13.66 22.64 8.86
C LYS A 304 12.58 22.07 7.92
N VAL A 305 12.53 22.56 6.68
CA VAL A 305 11.48 22.20 5.72
C VAL A 305 12.03 21.31 4.61
N ALA A 306 13.11 21.74 3.98
CA ALA A 306 13.74 21.03 2.87
C ALA A 306 15.25 21.24 2.84
N LEU A 307 15.97 20.35 2.18
CA LEU A 307 17.32 20.63 1.70
C LEU A 307 17.20 21.25 0.30
N SER A 308 17.55 22.51 0.17
CA SER A 308 17.57 23.24 -1.10
C SER A 308 18.90 23.03 -1.80
N VAL A 309 18.83 22.71 -3.10
CA VAL A 309 19.99 22.56 -3.96
C VAL A 309 20.08 23.77 -4.89
N PHE A 310 21.24 24.37 -4.92
CA PHE A 310 21.54 25.54 -5.74
C PHE A 310 22.51 25.19 -6.85
N THR A 311 22.65 26.06 -7.86
CA THR A 311 23.57 25.86 -8.96
C THR A 311 24.16 27.18 -9.39
N LEU A 312 25.38 27.15 -9.96
CA LEU A 312 25.85 28.22 -10.80
C LEU A 312 25.14 28.19 -12.15
N ALA A 313 24.90 29.32 -12.73
CA ALA A 313 24.23 29.50 -13.98
C ALA A 313 25.01 30.46 -14.88
N VAL A 314 25.16 30.10 -16.16
CA VAL A 314 25.82 30.96 -17.17
C VAL A 314 24.86 31.19 -18.32
N ASN A 315 25.10 32.27 -19.08
CA ASN A 315 24.42 32.49 -20.36
C ASN A 315 24.63 31.26 -21.26
N ASP A 316 23.60 30.81 -21.97
CA ASP A 316 23.61 29.57 -22.78
C ASP A 316 24.57 29.60 -23.97
N GLY A 317 25.08 30.81 -24.34
CA GLY A 317 26.17 30.95 -25.30
C GLY A 317 27.55 30.52 -24.77
N ILE A 318 27.68 30.15 -23.49
CA ILE A 318 28.94 29.73 -22.86
C ILE A 318 28.91 28.21 -22.65
N ASP A 319 29.73 27.48 -23.39
CA ASP A 319 29.92 26.04 -23.21
C ASP A 319 31.13 25.79 -22.31
N LEU A 320 30.89 25.26 -21.12
CA LEU A 320 31.91 24.89 -20.13
C LEU A 320 32.26 23.40 -20.16
N GLY A 321 31.66 22.65 -21.08
CA GLY A 321 31.84 21.21 -21.17
C GLY A 321 31.20 20.42 -19.98
N PRO A 322 31.40 19.10 -19.94
CA PRO A 322 30.77 18.25 -18.96
C PRO A 322 31.29 18.43 -17.53
N ASP A 323 32.51 18.84 -17.36
CA ASP A 323 33.18 19.03 -16.05
C ASP A 323 32.84 20.38 -15.40
N GLY A 324 32.30 21.32 -16.17
CA GLY A 324 31.91 22.65 -15.69
C GLY A 324 33.08 23.50 -15.21
N LEU A 325 32.97 24.06 -14.00
CA LEU A 325 33.99 24.85 -13.33
C LEU A 325 34.47 24.19 -12.07
N SER A 326 35.76 24.21 -11.80
CA SER A 326 36.24 23.86 -10.46
C SER A 326 35.83 24.93 -9.44
N VAL A 327 35.62 24.53 -8.20
CA VAL A 327 35.36 25.46 -7.09
C VAL A 327 36.45 26.54 -7.01
N GLN A 328 37.70 26.18 -7.31
CA GLN A 328 38.80 27.15 -7.33
C GLN A 328 38.67 28.17 -8.49
N GLN A 329 38.27 27.76 -9.69
CA GLN A 329 37.98 28.68 -10.79
C GLN A 329 36.84 29.64 -10.43
N VAL A 330 35.75 29.12 -9.80
CA VAL A 330 34.66 29.96 -9.33
C VAL A 330 35.16 31.02 -8.33
N ARG A 331 35.96 30.63 -7.36
CA ARG A 331 36.59 31.56 -6.41
C ARG A 331 37.44 32.61 -7.09
N ASP A 332 38.22 32.23 -8.07
CA ASP A 332 39.08 33.14 -8.84
C ASP A 332 38.26 34.10 -9.73
N ILE A 333 37.14 33.64 -10.31
CA ILE A 333 36.19 34.46 -11.07
C ILE A 333 35.59 35.54 -10.15
N TYR A 334 35.06 35.14 -8.97
CA TYR A 334 34.40 36.07 -8.04
C TYR A 334 35.39 36.97 -7.28
N LYS A 335 36.68 36.64 -7.27
CA LYS A 335 37.77 37.54 -6.86
C LYS A 335 38.17 38.54 -7.94
N GLY A 336 37.63 38.41 -9.15
CA GLY A 336 37.93 39.25 -10.27
C GLY A 336 39.33 39.01 -10.88
N LYS A 337 39.90 37.82 -10.67
CA LYS A 337 41.20 37.43 -11.26
C LYS A 337 41.09 37.29 -12.78
N TYR A 338 40.01 36.72 -13.27
CA TYR A 338 39.71 36.58 -14.69
C TYR A 338 38.82 37.72 -15.18
N LYS A 339 39.09 38.25 -16.37
CA LYS A 339 38.32 39.34 -16.97
C LYS A 339 37.48 38.87 -18.16
N ARG A 340 37.92 37.80 -18.80
CA ARG A 340 37.32 37.24 -20.01
C ARG A 340 37.19 35.73 -19.90
N TRP A 341 36.25 35.17 -20.59
CA TRP A 341 36.01 33.73 -20.59
C TRP A 341 37.17 32.92 -21.19
N GLY A 342 37.95 33.50 -22.15
CA GLY A 342 39.13 32.83 -22.69
C GLY A 342 40.27 32.61 -21.67
N GLU A 343 40.26 33.32 -20.53
CA GLU A 343 41.19 33.09 -19.43
C GLU A 343 40.75 31.90 -18.54
N VAL A 344 39.47 31.53 -18.61
CA VAL A 344 38.87 30.43 -17.83
C VAL A 344 38.77 29.16 -18.66
N ILE A 345 38.44 29.27 -19.95
CA ILE A 345 38.21 28.18 -20.88
C ILE A 345 39.34 28.14 -21.93
N PRO A 346 40.41 27.37 -21.72
CA PRO A 346 41.49 27.23 -22.69
C PRO A 346 40.97 26.64 -24.01
N GLY A 347 41.27 27.31 -25.14
CA GLY A 347 40.84 26.85 -26.46
C GLY A 347 39.37 27.18 -26.82
N ALA A 348 38.70 28.01 -26.05
CA ALA A 348 37.37 28.50 -26.40
C ALA A 348 37.38 29.21 -27.78
N ALA A 349 36.27 29.07 -28.52
CA ALA A 349 36.07 29.83 -29.74
C ALA A 349 36.26 31.34 -29.47
N LYS A 350 36.89 32.08 -30.42
CA LYS A 350 37.21 33.49 -30.24
C LYS A 350 36.03 34.35 -29.77
N ALA A 351 34.82 34.06 -30.27
CA ALA A 351 33.62 34.77 -29.88
C ALA A 351 33.31 34.64 -28.39
N VAL A 352 33.55 33.45 -27.79
CA VAL A 352 33.38 33.19 -26.36
C VAL A 352 34.61 33.70 -25.58
N ALA A 353 35.80 33.43 -26.07
CA ALA A 353 37.04 33.84 -25.40
C ALA A 353 37.14 35.36 -25.18
N ASP A 354 36.63 36.14 -26.09
CA ASP A 354 36.63 37.61 -26.02
C ASP A 354 35.50 38.20 -25.14
N LEU A 355 34.50 37.37 -24.72
CA LEU A 355 33.43 37.85 -23.86
C LEU A 355 33.95 38.28 -22.49
N PRO A 356 33.61 39.49 -22.02
CA PRO A 356 33.88 39.87 -20.63
C PRO A 356 33.05 39.01 -19.66
N ILE A 357 33.64 38.69 -18.53
CA ILE A 357 32.89 38.04 -17.43
C ILE A 357 32.03 39.09 -16.74
N VAL A 358 30.73 38.81 -16.64
CA VAL A 358 29.75 39.64 -15.93
C VAL A 358 29.18 38.84 -14.75
N LEU A 359 29.46 39.32 -13.55
CA LEU A 359 28.98 38.70 -12.32
C LEU A 359 27.57 39.22 -12.00
N VAL A 360 26.59 38.36 -12.07
CA VAL A 360 25.19 38.67 -11.70
C VAL A 360 24.94 38.08 -10.32
N SER A 361 25.00 38.90 -9.30
CA SER A 361 24.88 38.53 -7.91
C SER A 361 23.48 38.85 -7.37
N ARG A 362 23.13 38.24 -6.27
CA ARG A 362 21.96 38.62 -5.46
C ARG A 362 22.33 39.78 -4.53
N SER A 363 21.29 40.49 -4.06
CA SER A 363 21.45 41.50 -3.00
C SER A 363 22.03 40.89 -1.71
N ASP A 364 22.55 41.71 -0.84
CA ASP A 364 23.22 41.33 0.42
C ASP A 364 22.27 40.59 1.41
N THR A 365 20.96 40.83 1.32
CA THR A 365 19.95 40.17 2.15
C THR A 365 19.50 38.81 1.62
N SER A 366 20.10 38.31 0.56
CA SER A 366 19.75 37.02 -0.05
C SER A 366 20.40 35.84 0.67
N GLY A 367 19.59 34.90 1.11
CA GLY A 367 20.05 33.61 1.64
C GLY A 367 20.82 32.80 0.59
N THR A 368 20.34 32.76 -0.64
CA THR A 368 21.05 32.08 -1.77
C THR A 368 22.48 32.60 -1.93
N ARG A 369 22.69 33.93 -1.82
CA ARG A 369 24.03 34.53 -1.82
C ARG A 369 24.84 34.11 -0.62
N GLN A 370 24.24 34.11 0.57
CA GLN A 370 24.90 33.70 1.79
C GLN A 370 25.36 32.25 1.71
N VAL A 371 24.48 31.33 1.27
CA VAL A 371 24.85 29.93 1.04
C VAL A 371 25.97 29.79 0.01
N PHE A 372 25.95 30.57 -1.09
CA PHE A 372 26.99 30.59 -2.07
C PHE A 372 28.35 31.02 -1.48
N GLN A 373 28.37 32.08 -0.69
CA GLN A 373 29.55 32.58 -0.01
C GLN A 373 30.11 31.54 0.98
N ASP A 374 29.24 30.88 1.76
CA ASP A 374 29.67 29.94 2.78
C ASP A 374 30.11 28.61 2.19
N ARG A 375 29.33 28.05 1.26
CA ARG A 375 29.54 26.69 0.73
C ARG A 375 30.50 26.61 -0.45
N VAL A 376 30.53 27.64 -1.30
CA VAL A 376 31.33 27.63 -2.53
C VAL A 376 32.56 28.55 -2.41
N LEU A 377 32.35 29.81 -2.07
CA LEU A 377 33.46 30.77 -2.03
C LEU A 377 34.34 30.58 -0.80
N GLY A 378 33.81 30.12 0.34
CA GLY A 378 34.50 30.08 1.63
C GLY A 378 34.77 31.49 2.18
N GLY A 379 33.94 32.46 1.83
CA GLY A 379 34.03 33.86 2.25
C GLY A 379 33.22 34.80 1.37
N TRP A 380 33.31 36.09 1.60
CA TRP A 380 32.51 37.10 0.91
C TRP A 380 32.88 37.24 -0.55
N GLU A 381 31.88 37.65 -1.38
CA GLU A 381 32.15 38.13 -2.75
C GLU A 381 33.04 39.39 -2.72
N GLN A 382 34.28 39.24 -3.17
CA GLN A 382 35.28 40.30 -3.03
C GLN A 382 35.15 41.38 -4.09
N THR A 383 34.57 41.08 -5.25
CA THR A 383 34.35 42.05 -6.31
C THR A 383 33.25 43.03 -5.92
N GLN A 384 33.51 44.30 -5.94
CA GLN A 384 32.51 45.34 -5.67
C GLN A 384 31.48 45.41 -6.79
N SER A 385 30.24 45.81 -6.47
CA SER A 385 29.22 46.13 -7.47
C SER A 385 29.67 47.35 -8.29
N THR A 386 29.76 47.16 -9.62
CA THR A 386 30.26 48.16 -10.53
C THR A 386 29.23 48.61 -11.56
N SER A 387 28.06 47.99 -11.58
CA SER A 387 27.00 48.29 -12.53
C SER A 387 25.62 48.08 -11.88
N LEU A 388 24.68 48.95 -12.18
CA LEU A 388 23.29 48.84 -11.74
C LEU A 388 22.45 48.02 -12.72
N ASP A 389 22.85 47.95 -14.00
CA ASP A 389 22.11 47.30 -15.07
C ASP A 389 22.81 46.04 -15.63
N CYS A 390 23.89 45.60 -14.97
CA CYS A 390 24.74 44.47 -15.35
C CYS A 390 25.41 44.59 -16.71
N ARG A 391 25.52 45.79 -17.27
CA ARG A 391 26.21 46.03 -18.55
C ARG A 391 27.64 46.43 -18.33
N PRO A 392 28.58 45.81 -19.07
CA PRO A 392 29.96 46.24 -19.05
C PRO A 392 30.07 47.70 -19.49
N PRO A 393 30.83 48.56 -18.76
CA PRO A 393 31.04 49.91 -19.16
C PRO A 393 31.83 49.97 -20.48
N LYS A 394 31.46 50.87 -21.38
CA LYS A 394 32.11 51.03 -22.68
C LYS A 394 33.60 51.38 -22.47
N GLY A 395 34.53 50.55 -22.99
CA GLY A 395 35.96 50.77 -22.94
C GLY A 395 36.70 50.25 -21.70
N ALA A 396 36.03 49.72 -20.69
CA ALA A 396 36.66 49.26 -19.44
C ALA A 396 36.96 47.75 -19.46
N ALA A 397 37.93 47.30 -20.25
CA ALA A 397 38.38 45.90 -20.25
C ALA A 397 39.16 45.47 -18.97
N THR A 398 39.35 46.39 -18.04
CA THR A 398 40.22 46.18 -16.86
C THR A 398 39.47 45.88 -15.56
N VAL A 399 38.15 46.13 -15.52
CA VAL A 399 37.32 45.93 -14.31
C VAL A 399 36.26 44.89 -14.60
N VAL A 400 36.10 43.90 -13.71
CA VAL A 400 35.02 42.94 -13.79
C VAL A 400 33.69 43.66 -13.52
N THR A 401 32.73 43.46 -14.40
CA THR A 401 31.39 43.98 -14.21
C THR A 401 30.66 43.11 -13.20
N ARG A 402 30.12 43.70 -12.13
CA ARG A 402 29.26 43.05 -11.17
C ARG A 402 28.01 43.89 -10.90
N CYS A 403 26.88 43.25 -10.88
CA CYS A 403 25.61 43.84 -10.47
C CYS A 403 24.95 43.02 -9.37
N GLU A 404 24.02 43.63 -8.66
CA GLU A 404 23.24 43.00 -7.61
C GLU A 404 21.73 43.15 -7.90
N LEU A 405 21.00 42.02 -7.84
CA LEU A 405 19.58 41.97 -8.15
C LEU A 405 18.79 41.40 -6.95
N ALA A 406 17.53 41.82 -6.88
CA ALA A 406 16.71 41.57 -5.70
C ALA A 406 16.14 40.16 -5.64
N SER A 407 15.80 39.54 -6.78
CA SER A 407 15.16 38.22 -6.81
C SER A 407 15.98 37.19 -7.57
N THR A 408 15.69 35.93 -7.35
CA THR A 408 16.26 34.78 -8.09
C THR A 408 15.86 34.87 -9.57
N GLY A 409 14.61 35.23 -9.86
CA GLY A 409 14.13 35.39 -11.23
C GLY A 409 14.89 36.46 -11.99
N ASP A 410 15.07 37.67 -11.39
CA ASP A 410 15.81 38.76 -12.02
C ASP A 410 17.24 38.36 -12.36
N VAL A 411 17.89 37.55 -11.52
CA VAL A 411 19.26 37.05 -11.78
C VAL A 411 19.26 36.16 -13.01
N LEU A 412 18.34 35.20 -13.12
CA LEU A 412 18.27 34.29 -14.26
C LEU A 412 17.90 35.01 -15.56
N ASP A 413 16.93 35.95 -15.51
CA ASP A 413 16.59 36.80 -16.67
C ASP A 413 17.83 37.58 -17.14
N LYS A 414 18.58 38.12 -16.21
CA LYS A 414 19.76 38.90 -16.55
C LYS A 414 20.91 38.04 -17.11
N ILE A 415 21.09 36.81 -16.59
CA ILE A 415 22.07 35.87 -17.15
C ILE A 415 21.67 35.51 -18.59
N ALA A 416 20.40 35.26 -18.86
CA ALA A 416 19.89 34.91 -20.18
C ALA A 416 20.08 36.07 -21.18
N GLU A 417 19.89 37.32 -20.76
CA GLU A 417 20.02 38.51 -21.59
C GLU A 417 21.45 38.94 -21.87
N GLN A 418 22.40 38.67 -20.94
CA GLN A 418 23.72 39.26 -20.98
C GLN A 418 24.79 38.23 -21.41
N PRO A 419 25.36 38.33 -22.63
CA PRO A 419 26.48 37.49 -23.03
C PRO A 419 27.64 37.60 -22.05
N GLY A 420 28.24 36.49 -21.69
CA GLY A 420 29.35 36.44 -20.74
C GLY A 420 28.91 36.47 -19.26
N ALA A 421 27.62 36.46 -18.97
CA ALA A 421 27.11 36.49 -17.61
C ALA A 421 27.25 35.12 -16.90
N ILE A 422 27.59 35.20 -15.62
CA ILE A 422 27.60 34.11 -14.66
C ILE A 422 26.94 34.60 -13.36
N GLY A 423 26.11 33.74 -12.77
CA GLY A 423 25.51 34.00 -11.47
C GLY A 423 25.13 32.68 -10.80
N TYR A 424 24.21 32.74 -9.87
CA TYR A 424 23.77 31.59 -9.10
C TYR A 424 22.29 31.67 -8.79
N SER A 425 21.66 30.51 -8.67
CA SER A 425 20.24 30.38 -8.46
C SER A 425 19.93 29.07 -7.74
N GLU A 426 18.69 28.91 -7.38
CA GLU A 426 18.12 27.63 -7.00
C GLU A 426 18.03 26.73 -8.26
N LEU A 427 18.31 25.42 -8.08
CA LEU A 427 18.43 24.45 -9.18
C LEU A 427 17.15 24.31 -10.00
N GLY A 428 16.01 24.11 -9.34
CA GLY A 428 14.75 23.77 -10.00
C GLY A 428 14.21 24.90 -10.88
N VAL A 429 14.56 26.17 -10.57
CA VAL A 429 14.22 27.35 -11.39
C VAL A 429 15.25 27.49 -12.52
N ALA A 430 16.55 27.42 -12.21
CA ALA A 430 17.62 27.55 -13.19
C ALA A 430 17.53 26.51 -14.32
N ALA A 431 17.26 25.25 -13.97
CA ALA A 431 17.17 24.14 -14.93
C ALA A 431 16.02 24.29 -15.95
N LYS A 432 14.99 25.07 -15.61
CA LYS A 432 13.82 25.33 -16.48
C LYS A 432 13.90 26.67 -17.22
N HIS A 433 14.88 27.51 -16.88
CA HIS A 433 14.98 28.86 -17.42
C HIS A 433 15.64 28.88 -18.81
N LYS A 434 14.96 29.50 -19.79
CA LYS A 434 15.48 29.61 -21.15
C LYS A 434 16.63 30.60 -21.22
N GLY A 435 17.66 30.30 -22.02
CA GLY A 435 18.82 31.14 -22.19
C GLY A 435 19.85 31.00 -21.08
N VAL A 436 19.70 30.04 -20.20
CA VAL A 436 20.60 29.76 -19.08
C VAL A 436 21.04 28.29 -19.10
N THR A 437 22.31 28.06 -18.83
CA THR A 437 22.90 26.72 -18.63
C THR A 437 23.40 26.57 -17.20
N THR A 438 23.03 25.49 -16.53
CA THR A 438 23.53 25.14 -15.19
C THR A 438 24.95 24.61 -15.28
N VAL A 439 25.79 24.94 -14.30
CA VAL A 439 27.22 24.64 -14.30
C VAL A 439 27.56 23.55 -13.30
N PRO A 440 28.15 22.43 -13.74
CA PRO A 440 28.74 21.46 -12.82
C PRO A 440 29.89 22.09 -11.99
N LEU A 441 30.08 21.63 -10.76
CA LEU A 441 31.19 22.04 -9.88
C LEU A 441 32.12 20.85 -9.64
N ASP A 442 33.41 21.00 -10.01
CA ASP A 442 34.41 19.92 -9.92
C ASP A 442 33.96 18.62 -10.60
N GLY A 443 33.20 18.74 -11.70
CA GLY A 443 32.59 17.60 -12.43
C GLY A 443 31.29 17.10 -11.86
N ASP A 444 30.89 17.48 -10.65
CA ASP A 444 29.61 17.09 -10.04
C ASP A 444 28.48 17.99 -10.51
N ARG A 445 27.42 17.38 -11.02
CA ARG A 445 26.18 18.10 -11.36
C ARG A 445 25.31 18.26 -10.13
N ALA A 446 24.60 19.37 -10.07
CA ALA A 446 23.52 19.52 -9.12
C ALA A 446 22.38 18.58 -9.51
N ASP A 447 22.25 17.47 -8.79
CA ASP A 447 21.21 16.45 -8.99
C ASP A 447 20.62 16.03 -7.64
N VAL A 448 19.31 16.28 -7.51
CA VAL A 448 18.57 16.00 -6.25
C VAL A 448 18.51 14.51 -5.96
N ASP A 449 18.34 13.68 -6.99
CA ASP A 449 18.22 12.24 -6.83
C ASP A 449 19.56 11.58 -6.47
N GLU A 450 20.67 12.08 -7.02
CA GLU A 450 22.01 11.61 -6.66
C GLU A 450 22.37 12.02 -5.22
N ILE A 451 22.03 13.24 -4.82
CA ILE A 451 22.23 13.71 -3.43
C ILE A 451 21.40 12.86 -2.45
N GLU A 452 20.16 12.52 -2.81
CA GLU A 452 19.30 11.69 -1.95
C GLU A 452 19.85 10.27 -1.78
N ARG A 453 20.38 9.68 -2.84
CA ARG A 453 21.02 8.35 -2.77
C ARG A 453 22.36 8.35 -2.05
N GLY A 454 22.94 9.51 -1.81
CA GLY A 454 24.29 9.66 -1.26
C GLY A 454 25.42 9.46 -2.28
N ASP A 455 25.09 9.46 -3.58
CA ASP A 455 26.02 9.27 -4.68
C ASP A 455 26.80 10.55 -5.01
N SER A 456 26.31 11.72 -4.59
CA SER A 456 26.93 13.02 -4.84
C SER A 456 27.18 13.80 -3.55
N ALA A 457 28.37 14.37 -3.45
CA ALA A 457 28.77 15.30 -2.38
C ALA A 457 28.63 16.78 -2.78
N TYR A 458 27.80 17.08 -3.80
CA TYR A 458 27.63 18.42 -4.35
C TYR A 458 27.54 19.49 -3.26
N PRO A 459 28.44 20.50 -3.24
CA PRO A 459 28.61 21.35 -2.06
C PRO A 459 27.58 22.47 -1.95
N TYR A 460 27.05 22.98 -3.07
CA TYR A 460 26.18 24.15 -3.08
C TYR A 460 24.72 23.78 -2.76
N ARG A 461 24.49 23.48 -1.47
CA ARG A 461 23.20 23.13 -0.90
C ARG A 461 23.12 23.58 0.55
N ASP A 462 21.92 23.88 1.04
CA ASP A 462 21.68 24.18 2.43
C ASP A 462 20.21 23.94 2.81
N ILE A 463 19.91 23.98 4.11
CA ILE A 463 18.57 23.70 4.64
C ILE A 463 17.69 24.94 4.50
N GLU A 464 16.50 24.76 3.97
CA GLU A 464 15.43 25.75 3.97
C GLU A 464 14.71 25.74 5.33
N TYR A 465 14.62 26.86 5.97
CA TYR A 465 13.96 27.06 7.25
C TYR A 465 12.68 27.87 7.12
N ALA A 466 11.64 27.46 7.83
CA ALA A 466 10.45 28.26 8.10
C ALA A 466 10.54 28.83 9.53
N TYR A 467 10.73 30.13 9.65
CA TYR A 467 10.77 30.84 10.93
C TYR A 467 9.41 31.37 11.32
N THR A 468 9.02 31.16 12.58
CA THR A 468 7.82 31.72 13.21
C THR A 468 8.17 32.43 14.51
N TYR A 469 7.28 33.34 14.94
CA TYR A 469 7.40 33.95 16.25
C TYR A 469 6.81 33.03 17.33
N GLY A 470 7.69 32.39 18.11
CA GLY A 470 7.32 31.38 19.09
C GLY A 470 6.75 30.12 18.45
N ILE A 471 5.98 29.38 19.23
CA ILE A 471 5.22 28.21 18.75
C ILE A 471 3.86 28.74 18.26
N ALA A 472 3.51 28.43 17.02
CA ALA A 472 2.19 28.77 16.47
C ALA A 472 1.10 28.04 17.26
N PRO A 473 -0.02 28.72 17.64
CA PRO A 473 -1.17 28.05 18.23
C PRO A 473 -1.70 26.94 17.33
N ASN A 474 -2.09 25.81 17.90
CA ASN A 474 -2.53 24.64 17.13
C ASN A 474 -3.75 24.89 16.23
N ASP A 475 -4.58 25.88 16.61
CA ASP A 475 -5.80 26.31 15.91
C ASP A 475 -5.54 27.50 14.97
N SER A 476 -4.29 27.78 14.59
CA SER A 476 -3.93 28.87 13.71
C SER A 476 -3.60 28.40 12.29
N LEU A 477 -3.92 29.24 11.29
CA LEU A 477 -3.53 28.99 9.89
C LEU A 477 -2.00 28.78 9.74
N THR A 478 -1.20 29.48 10.57
CA THR A 478 0.26 29.29 10.62
C THR A 478 0.64 27.85 10.98
N ALA A 479 0.03 27.27 12.03
CA ALA A 479 0.29 25.90 12.44
C ALA A 479 -0.23 24.89 11.40
N GLY A 480 -1.45 25.12 10.89
CA GLY A 480 -2.06 24.29 9.84
C GLY A 480 -1.22 24.25 8.57
N PHE A 481 -0.72 25.42 8.11
CA PHE A 481 0.13 25.48 6.93
C PHE A 481 1.52 24.83 7.16
N LEU A 482 2.13 25.03 8.33
CA LEU A 482 3.38 24.33 8.69
C LEU A 482 3.20 22.80 8.75
N ALA A 483 2.08 22.31 9.25
CA ALA A 483 1.75 20.90 9.25
C ALA A 483 1.48 20.38 7.81
N TYR A 484 0.90 21.23 6.95
CA TYR A 484 0.65 20.91 5.55
C TYR A 484 1.96 20.67 4.77
N LEU A 485 3.03 21.41 5.07
CA LEU A 485 4.35 21.21 4.45
C LEU A 485 4.87 19.77 4.63
N ASP A 486 4.49 19.10 5.71
CA ASP A 486 4.90 17.72 6.01
C ASP A 486 4.01 16.66 5.37
N LYS A 487 2.89 17.02 4.75
CA LYS A 487 2.01 16.06 4.06
C LYS A 487 2.69 15.52 2.80
N GLU A 488 2.36 14.28 2.44
CA GLU A 488 2.96 13.62 1.27
C GLU A 488 2.75 14.40 -0.04
N SER A 489 1.55 14.99 -0.23
CA SER A 489 1.28 15.83 -1.39
C SER A 489 2.18 17.06 -1.47
N SER A 490 2.50 17.67 -0.33
CA SER A 490 3.38 18.85 -0.24
C SER A 490 4.84 18.46 -0.45
N ARG A 491 5.27 17.34 0.13
CA ARG A 491 6.60 16.77 -0.10
C ARG A 491 6.85 16.49 -1.59
N GLN A 492 5.82 15.98 -2.29
CA GLN A 492 5.91 15.77 -3.73
C GLN A 492 6.09 17.08 -4.50
N VAL A 493 5.39 18.17 -4.11
CA VAL A 493 5.60 19.51 -4.70
C VAL A 493 7.03 20.00 -4.44
N ILE A 494 7.50 19.91 -3.19
CA ILE A 494 8.87 20.28 -2.81
C ILE A 494 9.88 19.54 -3.69
N ARG A 495 9.69 18.21 -3.86
CA ARG A 495 10.58 17.38 -4.66
C ARG A 495 10.56 17.75 -6.15
N THR A 496 9.38 17.95 -6.75
CA THR A 496 9.26 18.31 -8.18
C THR A 496 9.82 19.70 -8.52
N GLN A 497 10.00 20.54 -7.51
CA GLN A 497 10.65 21.84 -7.64
C GLN A 497 12.18 21.79 -7.41
N GLY A 498 12.75 20.61 -7.17
CA GLY A 498 14.20 20.44 -7.04
C GLY A 498 14.75 20.54 -5.63
N HIS A 499 13.93 20.25 -4.62
CA HIS A 499 14.33 20.24 -3.21
C HIS A 499 14.08 18.87 -2.58
N LEU A 500 14.80 18.53 -1.50
CA LEU A 500 14.58 17.30 -0.74
C LEU A 500 13.83 17.60 0.57
N PRO A 501 12.58 17.09 0.75
CA PRO A 501 11.82 17.36 1.96
C PRO A 501 12.52 16.78 3.20
N CYS A 502 12.69 17.57 4.26
CA CYS A 502 13.29 17.12 5.53
C CYS A 502 12.42 16.10 6.27
N GLY A 503 11.12 16.06 6.02
CA GLY A 503 10.19 15.14 6.68
C GLY A 503 10.20 13.70 6.14
N THR A 504 11.08 13.34 5.20
CA THR A 504 11.27 11.95 4.72
C THR A 504 12.35 11.24 5.53
N PRO A 505 12.39 9.89 5.54
CA PRO A 505 13.45 9.14 6.26
C PRO A 505 14.87 9.55 5.84
N VAL A 506 15.10 9.78 4.55
CA VAL A 506 16.39 10.26 4.02
C VAL A 506 16.60 11.73 4.37
N GLY A 507 15.56 12.56 4.21
CA GLY A 507 15.59 13.98 4.56
C GLY A 507 15.93 14.22 6.02
N LEU A 508 15.44 13.41 6.94
CA LEU A 508 15.81 13.49 8.37
C LEU A 508 17.31 13.32 8.61
N THR A 509 18.01 12.60 7.74
CA THR A 509 19.46 12.42 7.82
C THR A 509 20.20 13.58 7.16
N LEU A 510 19.74 14.03 6.01
CA LEU A 510 20.38 15.11 5.24
C LEU A 510 20.16 16.51 5.83
N CYS A 511 19.04 16.72 6.52
CA CYS A 511 18.70 17.98 7.20
C CYS A 511 19.20 18.06 8.65
N ARG A 512 20.15 17.24 9.07
CA ARG A 512 20.71 17.26 10.42
C ARG A 512 21.55 18.48 10.71
#